data_5e6631f95fb60ea12f28f1789db8da32
#
_entry.id   5e6631f95fb60ea12f28f1789db8da32
#
_cell.length_a   1.000
_cell.length_b   1.000
_cell.length_c   1.000
_cell.angle_alpha   90.00
_cell.angle_beta   90.00
_cell.angle_gamma   90.00
#
_symmetry.space_group_name_H-M   'P 1'
#
loop_
_entity.id
_entity.type
_entity.pdbx_description
1 polymer ?
#
loop_
_entity_poly.entity_id
_entity_poly.type
_entity_poly.pdbx_seq_one_letter_code
_entity_poly.pdbx_strand_id
1 'polypeptide(L)'
;HDTYVRSACMLLIKAISDVAGSPEAGKVSIEFSIGKGTFCMPKGSLAEKVLSEGTDGYKQIDPAFVEKVRERMLELVREDLPVMKQAYPTDEAIELFESQGMDDKVRLFRYRRGSYINVYCLDGYYDYNYGYMVPRTGYLEYLDLVPYENGMMLMLPDRDEPERIPEFAPKEKLFATLLRTNDWGTKMKIETVADLNDMICEGDLAELILVQEALQERRIGEIAGEIARRGNVKFVMIAGPSSSGKTTFSHRLSIQLKTHGLRPHPIAVDDYFVDRHKTPKDEDGNYNFE
;
A
#
# COMPACT_ATOMS: atom_id res chain seq x y z
N HIS A 1 -1.06 12.64 -11.98
CA HIS A 1 -0.35 11.46 -11.47
C HIS A 1 -1.33 10.48 -10.83
N ASP A 2 -2.11 10.85 -9.81
CA ASP A 2 -3.00 9.93 -9.07
C ASP A 2 -4.07 9.27 -9.96
N THR A 3 -4.57 9.99 -10.99
CA THR A 3 -5.44 9.43 -12.03
C THR A 3 -4.72 8.33 -12.81
N TYR A 4 -3.47 8.57 -13.19
CA TYR A 4 -2.65 7.61 -13.91
C TYR A 4 -2.41 6.35 -13.08
N VAL A 5 -1.98 6.50 -11.81
CA VAL A 5 -1.74 5.37 -10.89
C VAL A 5 -2.99 4.52 -10.71
N ARG A 6 -4.15 5.13 -10.41
CA ARG A 6 -5.42 4.37 -10.27
C ARG A 6 -5.78 3.61 -11.53
N SER A 7 -5.62 4.23 -12.70
CA SER A 7 -5.94 3.61 -13.97
C SER A 7 -4.99 2.46 -14.30
N ALA A 8 -3.70 2.62 -14.01
CA ALA A 8 -2.71 1.55 -14.18
C ALA A 8 -2.96 0.37 -13.24
N CYS A 9 -3.41 0.63 -12.00
CA CYS A 9 -3.83 -0.44 -11.09
C CYS A 9 -5.03 -1.21 -11.62
N MET A 10 -6.05 -0.52 -12.15
CA MET A 10 -7.20 -1.19 -12.78
C MET A 10 -6.79 -2.00 -14.01
N LEU A 11 -5.90 -1.46 -14.86
CA LEU A 11 -5.34 -2.15 -16.02
C LEU A 11 -4.59 -3.42 -15.60
N LEU A 12 -3.78 -3.34 -14.55
CA LEU A 12 -3.05 -4.50 -14.00
C LEU A 12 -4.02 -5.59 -13.54
N ILE A 13 -5.05 -5.23 -12.76
CA ILE A 13 -6.02 -6.21 -12.25
C ILE A 13 -6.80 -6.85 -13.41
N LYS A 14 -7.21 -6.06 -14.41
CA LYS A 14 -7.83 -6.59 -15.64
C LYS A 14 -6.90 -7.56 -16.38
N ALA A 15 -5.63 -7.20 -16.58
CA ALA A 15 -4.65 -8.06 -17.24
C ALA A 15 -4.42 -9.38 -16.48
N ILE A 16 -4.33 -9.32 -15.15
CA ILE A 16 -4.23 -10.52 -14.31
C ILE A 16 -5.48 -11.39 -14.44
N SER A 17 -6.67 -10.78 -14.44
CA SER A 17 -7.94 -11.50 -14.66
C SER A 17 -7.98 -12.22 -16.01
N ASP A 18 -7.52 -11.56 -17.08
CA ASP A 18 -7.45 -12.15 -18.42
C ASP A 18 -6.48 -13.34 -18.46
N VAL A 19 -5.27 -13.18 -17.89
CA VAL A 19 -4.25 -14.25 -17.85
C VAL A 19 -4.70 -15.42 -16.97
N ALA A 20 -5.38 -15.15 -15.86
CA ALA A 20 -5.89 -16.17 -14.95
C ALA A 20 -7.19 -16.84 -15.44
N GLY A 21 -7.89 -16.23 -16.40
CA GLY A 21 -9.14 -16.73 -17.02
C GLY A 21 -10.43 -16.21 -16.40
N SER A 22 -10.39 -15.55 -15.25
CA SER A 22 -11.55 -14.88 -14.65
C SER A 22 -11.13 -13.89 -13.54
N PRO A 23 -11.98 -12.92 -13.17
CA PRO A 23 -11.71 -12.02 -12.04
C PRO A 23 -11.51 -12.77 -10.71
N GLU A 24 -12.30 -13.82 -10.48
CA GLU A 24 -12.18 -14.65 -9.27
C GLU A 24 -10.85 -15.42 -9.21
N ALA A 25 -10.41 -15.99 -10.34
CA ALA A 25 -9.14 -16.71 -10.44
C ALA A 25 -7.92 -15.77 -10.38
N GLY A 26 -8.10 -14.50 -10.75
CA GLY A 26 -7.06 -13.46 -10.81
C GLY A 26 -7.03 -12.54 -9.58
N LYS A 27 -7.40 -13.01 -8.40
CA LYS A 27 -7.38 -12.18 -7.17
C LYS A 27 -5.98 -11.68 -6.86
N VAL A 28 -5.83 -10.36 -6.79
CA VAL A 28 -4.58 -9.66 -6.43
C VAL A 28 -4.91 -8.48 -5.52
N SER A 29 -4.05 -8.19 -4.59
CA SER A 29 -4.14 -6.99 -3.76
C SER A 29 -3.05 -5.99 -4.13
N ILE A 30 -3.42 -4.71 -4.17
CA ILE A 30 -2.51 -3.59 -4.26
C ILE A 30 -2.12 -3.23 -2.82
N GLU A 31 -0.87 -3.44 -2.45
CA GLU A 31 -0.47 -3.40 -1.04
C GLU A 31 0.08 -2.02 -0.66
N PHE A 32 1.27 -1.68 -1.09
CA PHE A 32 1.95 -0.45 -0.71
C PHE A 32 2.93 0.03 -1.78
N SER A 33 3.28 1.32 -1.72
CA SER A 33 4.29 1.90 -2.61
C SER A 33 5.67 1.86 -1.95
N ILE A 34 6.68 1.41 -2.69
CA ILE A 34 8.08 1.32 -2.26
C ILE A 34 9.00 1.48 -3.47
N GLY A 35 10.11 2.21 -3.31
CA GLY A 35 11.15 2.34 -4.35
C GLY A 35 10.60 2.89 -5.67
N LYS A 36 9.67 3.83 -5.63
CA LYS A 36 8.96 4.41 -6.79
C LYS A 36 8.04 3.44 -7.55
N GLY A 37 7.80 2.24 -7.02
CA GLY A 37 6.83 1.28 -7.56
C GLY A 37 5.72 0.98 -6.57
N THR A 38 4.67 0.32 -7.02
CA THR A 38 3.56 -0.18 -6.20
C THR A 38 3.63 -1.70 -6.12
N PHE A 39 3.76 -2.24 -4.91
CA PHE A 39 3.81 -3.67 -4.68
C PHE A 39 2.40 -4.27 -4.75
N CYS A 40 2.26 -5.35 -5.52
CA CYS A 40 1.03 -6.07 -5.73
C CYS A 40 1.25 -7.56 -5.45
N MET A 41 0.34 -8.17 -4.71
CA MET A 41 0.49 -9.54 -4.23
C MET A 41 -0.67 -10.42 -4.69
N PRO A 42 -0.41 -11.60 -5.31
CA PRO A 42 -1.46 -12.55 -5.65
C PRO A 42 -2.11 -13.11 -4.39
N LYS A 43 -3.43 -13.35 -4.44
CA LYS A 43 -4.24 -13.87 -3.32
C LYS A 43 -4.97 -15.14 -3.73
N GLY A 44 -5.42 -15.90 -2.71
CA GLY A 44 -6.27 -17.08 -2.90
C GLY A 44 -5.68 -18.10 -3.89
N SER A 45 -6.52 -18.63 -4.78
CA SER A 45 -6.13 -19.65 -5.76
C SER A 45 -5.05 -19.20 -6.74
N LEU A 46 -4.92 -17.90 -7.02
CA LEU A 46 -3.84 -17.37 -7.83
C LEU A 46 -2.50 -17.56 -7.12
N ALA A 47 -2.42 -17.19 -5.84
CA ALA A 47 -1.20 -17.34 -5.05
C ALA A 47 -0.70 -18.80 -5.01
N GLU A 48 -1.62 -19.76 -4.90
CA GLU A 48 -1.28 -21.19 -4.92
C GLU A 48 -0.68 -21.65 -6.26
N LYS A 49 -1.08 -21.02 -7.37
CA LYS A 49 -0.63 -21.39 -8.72
C LYS A 49 0.68 -20.73 -9.12
N VAL A 50 0.93 -19.48 -8.67
CA VAL A 50 2.03 -18.66 -9.17
C VAL A 50 3.14 -18.44 -8.16
N LEU A 51 2.97 -18.87 -6.91
CA LEU A 51 4.01 -18.80 -5.88
C LEU A 51 4.64 -20.17 -5.66
N SER A 52 5.96 -20.21 -5.70
CA SER A 52 6.76 -21.38 -5.34
C SER A 52 7.68 -21.08 -4.17
N GLU A 53 8.21 -22.11 -3.51
CA GLU A 53 9.22 -21.96 -2.47
C GLU A 53 10.52 -21.46 -3.08
N GLY A 54 11.02 -20.33 -2.59
CA GLY A 54 12.31 -19.76 -2.96
C GLY A 54 13.47 -20.42 -2.18
N THR A 55 14.69 -20.10 -2.57
CA THR A 55 15.91 -20.65 -1.95
C THR A 55 16.10 -20.23 -0.50
N ASP A 56 15.48 -19.14 -0.06
CA ASP A 56 15.63 -18.56 1.27
C ASP A 56 14.44 -18.85 2.22
N GLY A 57 13.59 -19.82 1.85
CA GLY A 57 12.39 -20.19 2.61
C GLY A 57 11.23 -19.19 2.49
N TYR A 58 11.36 -18.17 1.64
CA TYR A 58 10.29 -17.28 1.25
C TYR A 58 9.66 -17.74 -0.06
N LYS A 59 8.36 -17.51 -0.20
CA LYS A 59 7.68 -17.75 -1.47
C LYS A 59 8.12 -16.70 -2.50
N GLN A 60 8.33 -17.14 -3.73
CA GLN A 60 8.67 -16.28 -4.86
C GLN A 60 7.64 -16.43 -5.96
N ILE A 61 7.32 -15.31 -6.61
CA ILE A 61 6.40 -15.31 -7.74
C ILE A 61 7.08 -15.87 -8.99
N ASP A 62 6.33 -16.60 -9.80
CA ASP A 62 6.78 -17.08 -11.12
C ASP A 62 7.04 -15.89 -12.06
N PRO A 63 8.29 -15.64 -12.48
CA PRO A 63 8.60 -14.56 -13.42
C PRO A 63 7.89 -14.71 -14.77
N ALA A 64 7.62 -15.94 -15.21
CA ALA A 64 6.94 -16.19 -16.48
C ALA A 64 5.46 -15.76 -16.41
N PHE A 65 4.83 -15.90 -15.25
CA PHE A 65 3.50 -15.35 -15.02
C PHE A 65 3.50 -13.81 -15.08
N VAL A 66 4.46 -13.17 -14.41
CA VAL A 66 4.58 -11.70 -14.39
C VAL A 66 4.78 -11.16 -15.80
N GLU A 67 5.63 -11.81 -16.62
CA GLU A 67 5.86 -11.40 -18.01
C GLU A 67 4.57 -11.52 -18.85
N LYS A 68 3.81 -12.61 -18.72
CA LYS A 68 2.52 -12.75 -19.42
C LYS A 68 1.52 -11.65 -19.04
N VAL A 69 1.47 -11.29 -17.76
CA VAL A 69 0.63 -10.17 -17.30
C VAL A 69 1.11 -8.85 -17.88
N ARG A 70 2.42 -8.61 -17.89
CA ARG A 70 3.03 -7.42 -18.49
C ARG A 70 2.71 -7.31 -19.97
N GLU A 71 2.87 -8.39 -20.73
CA GLU A 71 2.52 -8.44 -22.15
C GLU A 71 1.03 -8.10 -22.36
N ARG A 72 0.14 -8.70 -21.55
CA ARG A 72 -1.30 -8.41 -21.63
C ARG A 72 -1.64 -6.96 -21.29
N MET A 73 -0.99 -6.35 -20.31
CA MET A 73 -1.13 -4.92 -20.02
C MET A 73 -0.77 -4.07 -21.25
N LEU A 74 0.36 -4.35 -21.90
CA LEU A 74 0.80 -3.63 -23.10
C LEU A 74 -0.13 -3.86 -24.30
N GLU A 75 -0.76 -5.03 -24.43
CA GLU A 75 -1.79 -5.28 -25.42
C GLU A 75 -3.02 -4.41 -25.17
N LEU A 76 -3.54 -4.39 -23.95
CA LEU A 76 -4.69 -3.56 -23.57
C LEU A 76 -4.43 -2.06 -23.80
N VAL A 77 -3.19 -1.60 -23.61
CA VAL A 77 -2.79 -0.22 -23.93
C VAL A 77 -2.85 0.02 -25.44
N ARG A 78 -2.33 -0.91 -26.27
CA ARG A 78 -2.36 -0.80 -27.73
C ARG A 78 -3.77 -0.90 -28.32
N GLU A 79 -4.65 -1.67 -27.69
CA GLU A 79 -6.06 -1.79 -28.05
C GLU A 79 -6.83 -0.49 -27.79
N ASP A 80 -6.30 0.43 -26.99
CA ASP A 80 -6.86 1.73 -26.63
C ASP A 80 -8.35 1.65 -26.23
N LEU A 81 -8.64 0.79 -25.28
CA LEU A 81 -9.99 0.48 -24.82
C LEU A 81 -10.57 1.61 -23.95
N PRO A 82 -11.88 1.91 -24.06
CA PRO A 82 -12.53 2.90 -23.21
C PRO A 82 -12.61 2.44 -21.76
N VAL A 83 -12.34 3.35 -20.83
CA VAL A 83 -12.59 3.20 -19.40
C VAL A 83 -13.88 3.93 -19.05
N MET A 84 -14.95 3.18 -18.94
CA MET A 84 -16.32 3.71 -18.76
C MET A 84 -16.61 3.92 -17.27
N LYS A 85 -17.18 5.07 -16.91
CA LYS A 85 -17.70 5.34 -15.56
C LYS A 85 -19.22 5.43 -15.62
N GLN A 86 -19.88 4.64 -14.79
CA GLN A 86 -21.34 4.62 -14.70
C GLN A 86 -21.80 4.60 -13.23
N ALA A 87 -22.89 5.33 -12.94
CA ALA A 87 -23.56 5.26 -11.66
C ALA A 87 -24.57 4.09 -11.67
N TYR A 88 -24.43 3.17 -10.76
CA TYR A 88 -25.35 2.06 -10.51
C TYR A 88 -26.11 2.28 -9.20
N PRO A 89 -27.39 1.88 -9.11
CA PRO A 89 -28.02 1.67 -7.81
C PRO A 89 -27.15 0.75 -6.94
N THR A 90 -27.13 1.01 -5.64
CA THR A 90 -26.21 0.27 -4.74
C THR A 90 -26.43 -1.25 -4.80
N ASP A 91 -27.70 -1.68 -4.87
CA ASP A 91 -28.04 -3.11 -4.92
C ASP A 91 -27.55 -3.76 -6.23
N GLU A 92 -27.75 -3.11 -7.37
CA GLU A 92 -27.25 -3.58 -8.66
C GLU A 92 -25.72 -3.64 -8.71
N ALA A 93 -25.04 -2.67 -8.09
CA ALA A 93 -23.58 -2.68 -7.99
C ALA A 93 -23.07 -3.84 -7.12
N ILE A 94 -23.77 -4.18 -6.05
CA ILE A 94 -23.46 -5.34 -5.21
C ILE A 94 -23.58 -6.62 -6.01
N GLU A 95 -24.69 -6.83 -6.73
CA GLU A 95 -24.89 -8.01 -7.60
C GLU A 95 -23.78 -8.12 -8.67
N LEU A 96 -23.37 -6.98 -9.23
CA LEU A 96 -22.27 -6.92 -10.19
C LEU A 96 -20.94 -7.39 -9.58
N PHE A 97 -20.61 -6.94 -8.36
CA PHE A 97 -19.39 -7.37 -7.66
C PHE A 97 -19.46 -8.84 -7.21
N GLU A 98 -20.65 -9.32 -6.81
CA GLU A 98 -20.87 -10.75 -6.51
C GLU A 98 -20.58 -11.63 -7.74
N SER A 99 -21.04 -11.22 -8.92
CA SER A 99 -20.81 -11.94 -10.17
C SER A 99 -19.33 -12.07 -10.55
N GLN A 100 -18.46 -11.20 -10.02
CA GLN A 100 -17.01 -11.22 -10.23
C GLN A 100 -16.25 -11.82 -9.03
N GLY A 101 -16.93 -12.33 -8.00
CA GLY A 101 -16.31 -12.90 -6.80
C GLY A 101 -15.58 -11.88 -5.92
N MET A 102 -16.03 -10.60 -5.91
CA MET A 102 -15.44 -9.51 -5.13
C MET A 102 -16.11 -9.38 -3.76
N ASP A 103 -15.96 -10.40 -2.90
CA ASP A 103 -16.61 -10.48 -1.59
C ASP A 103 -16.29 -9.30 -0.68
N ASP A 104 -15.07 -8.77 -0.74
CA ASP A 104 -14.62 -7.62 0.02
C ASP A 104 -15.43 -6.36 -0.33
N LYS A 105 -15.75 -6.15 -1.61
CA LYS A 105 -16.57 -5.03 -2.08
C LYS A 105 -18.04 -5.22 -1.76
N VAL A 106 -18.55 -6.43 -1.92
CA VAL A 106 -19.92 -6.78 -1.51
C VAL A 106 -20.13 -6.45 -0.04
N ARG A 107 -19.21 -6.87 0.84
CA ARG A 107 -19.27 -6.58 2.28
C ARG A 107 -19.10 -5.08 2.56
N LEU A 108 -18.16 -4.40 1.89
CA LEU A 108 -17.94 -2.97 2.03
C LEU A 108 -19.21 -2.15 1.73
N PHE A 109 -19.90 -2.49 0.64
CA PHE A 109 -21.07 -1.74 0.21
C PHE A 109 -22.34 -2.01 1.00
N ARG A 110 -22.43 -3.10 1.78
CA ARG A 110 -23.51 -3.31 2.75
C ARG A 110 -23.58 -2.20 3.82
N TYR A 111 -22.47 -1.55 4.11
CA TYR A 111 -22.40 -0.44 5.08
C TYR A 111 -22.64 0.94 4.45
N ARG A 112 -22.78 1.01 3.12
CA ARG A 112 -22.94 2.27 2.43
C ARG A 112 -24.39 2.76 2.52
N ARG A 113 -24.55 4.02 2.93
CA ARG A 113 -25.88 4.68 3.01
C ARG A 113 -26.29 5.37 1.71
N GLY A 114 -25.39 5.52 0.73
CA GLY A 114 -25.67 6.17 -0.56
C GLY A 114 -26.46 5.25 -1.47
N SER A 115 -27.44 5.79 -2.19
CA SER A 115 -28.30 5.02 -3.10
C SER A 115 -27.63 4.63 -4.41
N TYR A 116 -26.46 5.25 -4.74
CA TYR A 116 -25.74 5.02 -5.99
C TYR A 116 -24.22 4.86 -5.74
N ILE A 117 -23.59 4.03 -6.55
CA ILE A 117 -22.17 3.78 -6.59
C ILE A 117 -21.65 4.07 -7.99
N ASN A 118 -20.55 4.82 -8.11
CA ASN A 118 -19.83 4.96 -9.37
C ASN A 118 -18.92 3.75 -9.58
N VAL A 119 -19.21 2.98 -10.61
CA VAL A 119 -18.43 1.82 -11.03
C VAL A 119 -17.70 2.15 -12.31
N TYR A 120 -16.46 1.73 -12.41
CA TYR A 120 -15.68 1.77 -13.64
C TYR A 120 -15.72 0.42 -14.35
N CYS A 121 -15.81 0.44 -15.67
CA CYS A 121 -15.75 -0.74 -16.51
C CYS A 121 -14.60 -0.62 -17.51
N LEU A 122 -13.78 -1.64 -17.58
CA LEU A 122 -12.74 -1.83 -18.59
C LEU A 122 -12.93 -3.22 -19.22
N ASP A 123 -13.44 -3.26 -20.43
CA ASP A 123 -13.63 -4.48 -21.21
C ASP A 123 -14.27 -5.61 -20.39
N GLY A 124 -15.45 -5.35 -19.82
CA GLY A 124 -16.22 -6.31 -19.03
C GLY A 124 -15.68 -6.56 -17.59
N TYR A 125 -14.56 -5.99 -17.22
CA TYR A 125 -14.09 -5.97 -15.83
C TYR A 125 -14.63 -4.73 -15.14
N TYR A 126 -15.33 -4.93 -14.02
CA TYR A 126 -15.96 -3.85 -13.26
C TYR A 126 -15.25 -3.66 -11.92
N ASP A 127 -15.01 -2.41 -11.55
CA ASP A 127 -14.40 -2.09 -10.26
C ASP A 127 -14.89 -0.76 -9.70
N TYR A 128 -14.79 -0.62 -8.37
CA TYR A 128 -15.02 0.62 -7.66
C TYR A 128 -13.70 1.33 -7.42
N ASN A 129 -13.63 2.59 -7.89
CA ASN A 129 -12.47 3.43 -7.61
C ASN A 129 -12.89 4.82 -7.16
N TYR A 130 -12.20 5.33 -6.15
CA TYR A 130 -12.43 6.67 -5.64
C TYR A 130 -11.60 7.68 -6.43
N GLY A 131 -12.27 8.50 -7.22
CA GLY A 131 -11.64 9.53 -8.04
C GLY A 131 -11.80 9.29 -9.55
N TYR A 132 -11.03 10.04 -10.32
CA TYR A 132 -11.06 9.96 -11.78
C TYR A 132 -10.05 8.94 -12.31
N MET A 133 -10.38 8.35 -13.46
CA MET A 133 -9.49 7.52 -14.27
C MET A 133 -9.25 8.13 -15.64
N VAL A 134 -8.25 7.65 -16.36
CA VAL A 134 -8.04 8.00 -17.78
C VAL A 134 -9.24 7.53 -18.61
N PRO A 135 -9.62 8.23 -19.68
CA PRO A 135 -10.78 7.86 -20.47
C PRO A 135 -10.56 6.60 -21.33
N ARG A 136 -9.30 6.26 -21.63
CA ARG A 136 -8.91 5.12 -22.48
C ARG A 136 -7.57 4.56 -22.03
N THR A 137 -7.33 3.27 -22.29
CA THR A 137 -6.09 2.59 -21.90
C THR A 137 -4.86 3.10 -22.63
N GLY A 138 -5.00 3.64 -23.84
CA GLY A 138 -3.90 4.22 -24.61
C GLY A 138 -3.17 5.38 -23.93
N TYR A 139 -3.77 6.02 -22.92
CA TYR A 139 -3.07 7.02 -22.09
C TYR A 139 -2.03 6.42 -21.14
N LEU A 140 -2.01 5.09 -20.97
CA LEU A 140 -1.12 4.39 -20.03
C LEU A 140 0.14 3.83 -20.74
N GLU A 141 0.78 4.64 -21.58
CA GLU A 141 1.92 4.21 -22.40
C GLU A 141 3.15 3.84 -21.58
N TYR A 142 3.35 4.50 -20.43
CA TYR A 142 4.55 4.36 -19.61
C TYR A 142 4.23 3.53 -18.39
N LEU A 143 4.44 2.22 -18.47
CA LEU A 143 4.31 1.28 -17.35
C LEU A 143 5.28 0.11 -17.53
N ASP A 144 5.65 -0.48 -16.41
CA ASP A 144 6.39 -1.73 -16.40
C ASP A 144 5.93 -2.60 -15.22
N LEU A 145 6.16 -3.90 -15.30
CA LEU A 145 5.83 -4.86 -14.26
C LEU A 145 7.01 -5.77 -14.01
N VAL A 146 7.53 -5.77 -12.79
CA VAL A 146 8.75 -6.49 -12.41
C VAL A 146 8.44 -7.52 -11.32
N PRO A 147 8.87 -8.78 -11.44
CA PRO A 147 8.73 -9.74 -10.36
C PRO A 147 9.56 -9.31 -9.14
N TYR A 148 8.98 -9.41 -7.96
CA TYR A 148 9.69 -9.08 -6.71
C TYR A 148 9.14 -9.90 -5.55
N GLU A 149 10.01 -10.73 -4.94
CA GLU A 149 9.67 -11.60 -3.82
C GLU A 149 8.39 -12.43 -4.09
N ASN A 150 7.41 -12.38 -3.20
CA ASN A 150 6.12 -13.07 -3.33
C ASN A 150 5.06 -12.28 -4.11
N GLY A 151 5.46 -11.33 -4.93
CA GLY A 151 4.56 -10.50 -5.71
C GLY A 151 5.24 -9.80 -6.89
N MET A 152 4.70 -8.68 -7.29
CA MET A 152 5.17 -7.91 -8.43
C MET A 152 5.13 -6.42 -8.14
N MET A 153 6.06 -5.69 -8.76
CA MET A 153 6.14 -4.23 -8.67
C MET A 153 5.57 -3.61 -9.94
N LEU A 154 4.47 -2.87 -9.80
CA LEU A 154 3.97 -2.00 -10.85
C LEU A 154 4.80 -0.71 -10.84
N MET A 155 5.58 -0.49 -11.89
CA MET A 155 6.46 0.65 -12.07
C MET A 155 5.78 1.67 -12.97
N LEU A 156 5.67 2.91 -12.51
CA LEU A 156 5.01 4.01 -13.21
C LEU A 156 5.91 5.25 -13.19
N PRO A 157 5.74 6.19 -14.15
CA PRO A 157 6.47 7.45 -14.18
C PRO A 157 6.26 8.28 -12.91
N ASP A 158 7.29 9.02 -12.52
CA ASP A 158 7.20 10.04 -11.48
C ASP A 158 6.50 11.32 -12.01
N ARG A 159 6.08 12.19 -11.11
CA ARG A 159 5.50 13.51 -11.46
C ARG A 159 6.49 14.39 -12.20
N ASP A 160 7.75 14.31 -11.81
CA ASP A 160 8.82 15.17 -12.36
C ASP A 160 9.37 14.66 -13.69
N GLU A 161 9.22 13.35 -13.96
CA GLU A 161 9.65 12.69 -15.20
C GLU A 161 8.51 11.83 -15.78
N PRO A 162 7.44 12.45 -16.35
CA PRO A 162 6.21 11.73 -16.72
C PRO A 162 6.34 10.77 -17.91
N GLU A 163 7.43 10.88 -18.69
CA GLU A 163 7.71 10.04 -19.86
C GLU A 163 8.80 8.99 -19.59
N ARG A 164 9.21 8.85 -18.34
CA ARG A 164 10.27 7.91 -17.96
C ARG A 164 9.82 6.98 -16.85
N ILE A 165 9.95 5.68 -17.08
CA ILE A 165 9.77 4.67 -16.04
C ILE A 165 11.06 4.60 -15.20
N PRO A 166 11.01 4.83 -13.89
CA PRO A 166 12.20 4.72 -13.03
C PRO A 166 12.64 3.25 -12.90
N GLU A 167 13.95 3.04 -12.78
CA GLU A 167 14.47 1.73 -12.44
C GLU A 167 14.05 1.32 -11.02
N PHE A 168 13.63 0.07 -10.85
CA PHE A 168 13.26 -0.43 -9.55
C PHE A 168 14.48 -0.59 -8.64
N ALA A 169 14.50 0.11 -7.52
CA ALA A 169 15.54 0.02 -6.51
C ALA A 169 14.97 -0.63 -5.22
N PRO A 170 15.27 -1.90 -4.94
CA PRO A 170 14.80 -2.61 -3.75
C PRO A 170 15.12 -1.87 -2.45
N LYS A 171 14.17 -1.87 -1.51
CA LYS A 171 14.29 -1.32 -0.16
C LYS A 171 14.01 -2.42 0.86
N GLU A 172 14.86 -3.43 0.92
CA GLU A 172 14.65 -4.69 1.64
C GLU A 172 14.14 -4.53 3.07
N LYS A 173 14.77 -3.65 3.88
CA LYS A 173 14.36 -3.42 5.28
C LYS A 173 12.97 -2.82 5.39
N LEU A 174 12.64 -1.87 4.50
CA LEU A 174 11.31 -1.25 4.47
C LEU A 174 10.27 -2.26 4.00
N PHE A 175 10.56 -3.00 2.94
CA PHE A 175 9.72 -4.06 2.42
C PHE A 175 9.38 -5.11 3.48
N ALA A 176 10.39 -5.67 4.16
CA ALA A 176 10.19 -6.64 5.23
C ALA A 176 9.36 -6.07 6.41
N THR A 177 9.45 -4.77 6.67
CA THR A 177 8.66 -4.12 7.72
C THR A 177 7.19 -3.97 7.29
N LEU A 178 6.94 -3.58 6.05
CA LEU A 178 5.58 -3.44 5.50
C LEU A 178 4.89 -4.80 5.38
N LEU A 179 5.59 -5.84 4.91
CA LEU A 179 5.06 -7.20 4.88
C LEU A 179 4.65 -7.70 6.26
N ARG A 180 5.49 -7.51 7.28
CA ARG A 180 5.14 -7.90 8.66
C ARG A 180 3.89 -7.18 9.18
N THR A 181 3.63 -5.97 8.72
CA THR A 181 2.40 -5.24 9.07
C THR A 181 1.19 -5.88 8.41
N ASN A 182 1.30 -6.27 7.14
CA ASN A 182 0.24 -6.97 6.42
C ASN A 182 -0.03 -8.36 7.03
N ASP A 183 1.01 -9.14 7.33
CA ASP A 183 0.90 -10.44 8.00
C ASP A 183 0.15 -10.32 9.33
N TRP A 184 0.35 -9.22 10.04
CA TRP A 184 -0.36 -8.97 11.27
C TRP A 184 -1.85 -8.72 11.00
N GLY A 185 -2.20 -7.93 9.99
CA GLY A 185 -3.58 -7.72 9.53
C GLY A 185 -4.28 -9.04 9.21
N THR A 186 -3.60 -9.92 8.47
CA THR A 186 -4.11 -11.26 8.14
C THR A 186 -4.33 -12.11 9.40
N LYS A 187 -3.40 -12.12 10.36
CA LYS A 187 -3.55 -12.84 11.63
C LYS A 187 -4.73 -12.35 12.46
N MET A 188 -5.01 -11.06 12.42
CA MET A 188 -6.15 -10.45 13.10
C MET A 188 -7.44 -10.52 12.28
N LYS A 189 -7.37 -11.05 11.05
CA LYS A 189 -8.50 -11.11 10.10
C LYS A 189 -9.06 -9.72 9.77
N ILE A 190 -8.18 -8.73 9.66
CA ILE A 190 -8.50 -7.34 9.29
C ILE A 190 -7.61 -6.96 8.12
N GLU A 191 -7.97 -7.44 6.94
CA GLU A 191 -7.23 -7.18 5.70
C GLU A 191 -7.87 -6.07 4.88
N THR A 192 -9.17 -5.81 5.09
CA THR A 192 -9.95 -4.86 4.31
C THR A 192 -10.73 -3.90 5.19
N VAL A 193 -11.21 -2.80 4.60
CA VAL A 193 -12.14 -1.87 5.30
C VAL A 193 -13.45 -2.57 5.64
N ALA A 194 -13.86 -3.57 4.87
CA ALA A 194 -15.04 -4.38 5.16
C ALA A 194 -14.88 -5.13 6.48
N ASP A 195 -13.72 -5.76 6.71
CA ASP A 195 -13.42 -6.46 7.97
C ASP A 195 -13.47 -5.51 9.17
N LEU A 196 -12.89 -4.32 9.02
CA LEU A 196 -12.95 -3.29 10.06
C LEU A 196 -14.38 -2.84 10.35
N ASN A 197 -15.21 -2.66 9.32
CA ASN A 197 -16.62 -2.31 9.48
C ASN A 197 -17.40 -3.40 10.21
N ASP A 198 -17.16 -4.67 9.88
CA ASP A 198 -17.78 -5.80 10.56
C ASP A 198 -17.43 -5.77 12.07
N MET A 199 -16.15 -5.63 12.43
CA MET A 199 -15.71 -5.52 13.83
C MET A 199 -16.34 -4.32 14.57
N ILE A 200 -16.48 -3.18 13.90
CA ILE A 200 -17.14 -2.00 14.49
C ILE A 200 -18.60 -2.32 14.81
N CYS A 201 -19.30 -3.00 13.90
CA CYS A 201 -20.71 -3.33 14.06
C CYS A 201 -20.94 -4.47 15.09
N GLU A 202 -20.00 -5.38 15.23
CA GLU A 202 -20.01 -6.46 16.22
C GLU A 202 -19.64 -5.99 17.62
N GLY A 203 -19.01 -4.82 17.75
CA GLY A 203 -18.65 -4.19 19.03
C GLY A 203 -17.22 -4.47 19.50
N ASP A 204 -16.39 -5.10 18.68
CA ASP A 204 -15.03 -5.57 19.03
C ASP A 204 -13.94 -4.52 18.81
N LEU A 205 -14.31 -3.31 18.35
CA LEU A 205 -13.35 -2.23 18.08
C LEU A 205 -12.48 -1.87 19.30
N ALA A 206 -13.06 -1.88 20.51
CA ALA A 206 -12.33 -1.54 21.72
C ALA A 206 -11.19 -2.55 22.01
N GLU A 207 -11.45 -3.83 21.80
CA GLU A 207 -10.44 -4.87 21.95
C GLU A 207 -9.34 -4.75 20.90
N LEU A 208 -9.71 -4.45 19.64
CA LEU A 208 -8.75 -4.20 18.57
C LEU A 208 -7.79 -3.07 18.93
N ILE A 209 -8.29 -1.93 19.46
CA ILE A 209 -7.46 -0.79 19.89
C ILE A 209 -6.47 -1.24 20.96
N LEU A 210 -6.92 -1.96 21.99
CA LEU A 210 -6.06 -2.45 23.08
C LEU A 210 -4.96 -3.41 22.56
N VAL A 211 -5.30 -4.30 21.62
CA VAL A 211 -4.34 -5.21 21.01
C VAL A 211 -3.29 -4.44 20.18
N GLN A 212 -3.72 -3.42 19.44
CA GLN A 212 -2.80 -2.57 18.68
C GLN A 212 -1.85 -1.79 19.59
N GLU A 213 -2.35 -1.22 20.68
CA GLU A 213 -1.53 -0.50 21.65
C GLU A 213 -0.52 -1.44 22.32
N ALA A 214 -0.94 -2.62 22.71
CA ALA A 214 -0.05 -3.64 23.31
C ALA A 214 1.05 -4.08 22.32
N LEU A 215 0.70 -4.28 21.03
CA LEU A 215 1.65 -4.61 19.98
C LEU A 215 2.68 -3.48 19.77
N GLN A 216 2.22 -2.23 19.74
CA GLN A 216 3.09 -1.07 19.60
C GLN A 216 4.07 -0.98 20.77
N GLU A 217 3.61 -1.09 22.03
CA GLU A 217 4.48 -1.06 23.19
C GLU A 217 5.52 -2.18 23.18
N ARG A 218 5.11 -3.39 22.83
CA ARG A 218 6.04 -4.52 22.70
C ARG A 218 7.15 -4.21 21.69
N ARG A 219 6.81 -3.68 20.52
CA ARG A 219 7.81 -3.33 19.48
C ARG A 219 8.75 -2.22 19.91
N ILE A 220 8.24 -1.21 20.63
CA ILE A 220 9.08 -0.15 21.19
C ILE A 220 10.05 -0.74 22.23
N GLY A 221 9.57 -1.67 23.06
CA GLY A 221 10.39 -2.40 24.03
C GLY A 221 11.49 -3.25 23.37
N GLU A 222 11.17 -3.93 22.26
CA GLU A 222 12.15 -4.69 21.46
C GLU A 222 13.26 -3.77 20.91
N ILE A 223 12.90 -2.59 20.40
CA ILE A 223 13.86 -1.58 19.92
C ILE A 223 14.73 -1.07 21.08
N ALA A 224 14.12 -0.79 22.24
CA ALA A 224 14.88 -0.35 23.43
C ALA A 224 15.87 -1.42 23.90
N GLY A 225 15.45 -2.69 23.90
CA GLY A 225 16.33 -3.83 24.22
C GLY A 225 17.50 -3.97 23.25
N GLU A 226 17.26 -3.75 21.95
CA GLU A 226 18.31 -3.75 20.93
C GLU A 226 19.33 -2.63 21.16
N ILE A 227 18.86 -1.41 21.43
CA ILE A 227 19.71 -0.26 21.73
C ILE A 227 20.56 -0.53 22.98
N ALA A 228 19.94 -1.05 24.04
CA ALA A 228 20.65 -1.39 25.28
C ALA A 228 21.72 -2.46 25.06
N ARG A 229 21.41 -3.50 24.26
CA ARG A 229 22.34 -4.59 23.95
C ARG A 229 23.57 -4.14 23.16
N ARG A 230 23.42 -3.14 22.27
CA ARG A 230 24.55 -2.55 21.54
C ARG A 230 25.55 -1.83 22.44
N GLY A 231 25.12 -1.28 23.58
CA GLY A 231 25.94 -0.72 24.65
C GLY A 231 26.70 0.58 24.33
N ASN A 232 26.88 0.92 23.06
CA ASN A 232 27.66 2.09 22.62
C ASN A 232 26.84 3.15 21.87
N VAL A 233 25.52 3.03 21.88
CA VAL A 233 24.61 3.96 21.18
C VAL A 233 24.56 5.29 21.97
N LYS A 234 24.98 6.38 21.33
CA LYS A 234 24.93 7.73 21.91
C LYS A 234 23.76 8.54 21.38
N PHE A 235 23.37 8.30 20.14
CA PHE A 235 22.27 9.00 19.47
C PHE A 235 21.33 8.01 18.80
N VAL A 236 20.03 8.27 18.93
CA VAL A 236 18.97 7.57 18.20
C VAL A 236 18.21 8.61 17.39
N MET A 237 18.35 8.56 16.07
CA MET A 237 17.67 9.48 15.16
C MET A 237 16.31 8.90 14.73
N ILE A 238 15.24 9.67 14.94
CA ILE A 238 13.87 9.28 14.61
C ILE A 238 13.39 10.19 13.48
N ALA A 239 13.27 9.64 12.29
CA ALA A 239 12.79 10.34 11.11
C ALA A 239 11.42 9.81 10.67
N GLY A 240 10.63 10.66 10.05
CA GLY A 240 9.33 10.30 9.49
C GLY A 240 8.58 11.54 8.99
N PRO A 241 7.51 11.37 8.18
CA PRO A 241 6.74 12.47 7.65
C PRO A 241 6.04 13.27 8.76
N SER A 242 5.48 14.44 8.40
CA SER A 242 4.69 15.23 9.32
C SER A 242 3.50 14.41 9.85
N SER A 243 3.13 14.61 11.10
CA SER A 243 2.02 13.90 11.78
C SER A 243 2.17 12.38 11.89
N SER A 244 3.37 11.83 11.67
CA SER A 244 3.63 10.38 11.78
C SER A 244 3.80 9.85 13.22
N GLY A 245 3.65 10.73 14.23
CA GLY A 245 3.80 10.35 15.64
C GLY A 245 5.23 10.28 16.15
N LYS A 246 6.22 10.88 15.46
CA LYS A 246 7.64 10.90 15.88
C LYS A 246 7.84 11.31 17.35
N THR A 247 7.19 12.38 17.76
CA THR A 247 7.29 12.91 19.12
C THR A 247 6.76 11.91 20.15
N THR A 248 5.57 11.36 19.91
CA THR A 248 4.99 10.32 20.78
C THR A 248 5.90 9.11 20.87
N PHE A 249 6.40 8.62 19.71
CA PHE A 249 7.33 7.50 19.65
C PHE A 249 8.62 7.78 20.44
N SER A 250 9.23 8.97 20.32
CA SER A 250 10.45 9.32 21.05
C SER A 250 10.24 9.30 22.57
N HIS A 251 9.11 9.79 23.06
CA HIS A 251 8.77 9.75 24.48
C HIS A 251 8.56 8.31 24.96
N ARG A 252 7.81 7.49 24.23
CA ARG A 252 7.58 6.09 24.59
C ARG A 252 8.88 5.29 24.56
N LEU A 253 9.73 5.48 23.54
CA LEU A 253 11.06 4.86 23.49
C LEU A 253 11.94 5.29 24.66
N SER A 254 11.89 6.57 25.04
CA SER A 254 12.61 7.09 26.23
C SER A 254 12.18 6.36 27.51
N ILE A 255 10.87 6.09 27.69
CA ILE A 255 10.36 5.33 28.82
C ILE A 255 10.92 3.91 28.81
N GLN A 256 10.83 3.23 27.68
CA GLN A 256 11.36 1.86 27.52
C GLN A 256 12.88 1.78 27.75
N LEU A 257 13.65 2.75 27.28
CA LEU A 257 15.10 2.80 27.54
C LEU A 257 15.41 2.97 29.04
N LYS A 258 14.59 3.71 29.79
CA LYS A 258 14.75 3.83 31.26
C LYS A 258 14.55 2.48 31.97
N THR A 259 13.71 1.58 31.47
CA THR A 259 13.56 0.23 32.06
C THR A 259 14.83 -0.61 31.91
N HIS A 260 15.71 -0.26 30.98
CA HIS A 260 17.05 -0.85 30.80
C HIS A 260 18.15 -0.09 31.55
N GLY A 261 17.80 0.87 32.46
CA GLY A 261 18.75 1.66 33.25
C GLY A 261 19.43 2.78 32.50
N LEU A 262 19.05 3.06 31.26
CA LEU A 262 19.57 4.16 30.47
C LEU A 262 18.92 5.50 30.86
N ARG A 263 19.59 6.61 30.56
CA ARG A 263 19.07 7.95 30.82
C ARG A 263 18.95 8.74 29.52
N PRO A 264 17.96 8.40 28.65
CA PRO A 264 17.76 9.10 27.39
C PRO A 264 17.24 10.51 27.63
N HIS A 265 17.61 11.42 26.74
CA HIS A 265 17.10 12.78 26.67
C HIS A 265 16.45 13.01 25.28
N PRO A 266 15.12 13.01 25.15
CA PRO A 266 14.46 13.34 23.90
C PRO A 266 14.72 14.78 23.52
N ILE A 267 15.10 15.01 22.26
CA ILE A 267 15.35 16.34 21.69
C ILE A 267 14.45 16.46 20.47
N ALA A 268 13.54 17.42 20.47
CA ALA A 268 12.74 17.75 19.31
C ALA A 268 13.51 18.76 18.45
N VAL A 269 13.72 18.43 17.17
CA VAL A 269 14.41 19.33 16.23
C VAL A 269 13.60 20.61 16.05
N ASP A 270 12.27 20.52 16.15
CA ASP A 270 11.36 21.67 16.06
C ASP A 270 11.63 22.77 17.10
N ASP A 271 12.19 22.42 18.25
CA ASP A 271 12.56 23.38 19.30
C ASP A 271 13.74 24.30 18.90
N TYR A 272 14.46 23.94 17.82
CA TYR A 272 15.61 24.71 17.32
C TYR A 272 15.26 25.60 16.12
N PHE A 273 14.04 25.55 15.61
CA PHE A 273 13.62 26.48 14.58
C PHE A 273 13.53 27.90 15.11
N VAL A 274 14.02 28.84 14.32
CA VAL A 274 13.85 30.28 14.58
C VAL A 274 12.54 30.78 13.97
N ASP A 275 12.12 32.00 14.39
CA ASP A 275 10.97 32.66 13.79
C ASP A 275 11.14 32.77 12.26
N ARG A 276 10.04 32.62 11.51
CA ARG A 276 10.06 32.62 10.04
C ARG A 276 10.81 33.78 9.44
N HIS A 277 10.66 35.00 10.03
CA HIS A 277 11.34 36.21 9.55
C HIS A 277 12.85 36.23 9.81
N LYS A 278 13.34 35.33 10.67
CA LYS A 278 14.77 35.14 10.98
C LYS A 278 15.37 33.93 10.28
N THR A 279 14.54 33.13 9.60
CA THR A 279 15.01 31.96 8.87
C THR A 279 15.97 32.37 7.75
N PRO A 280 17.12 31.72 7.58
CA PRO A 280 18.02 31.96 6.47
C PRO A 280 17.29 31.80 5.13
N LYS A 281 17.74 32.55 4.12
CA LYS A 281 17.22 32.41 2.77
C LYS A 281 18.17 31.56 1.93
N ASP A 282 17.62 30.81 0.98
CA ASP A 282 18.36 30.09 -0.05
C ASP A 282 18.91 31.05 -1.11
N GLU A 283 19.61 30.50 -2.10
CA GLU A 283 20.21 31.27 -3.21
C GLU A 283 19.17 31.99 -4.06
N ASP A 284 17.93 31.49 -4.12
CA ASP A 284 16.79 32.05 -4.86
C ASP A 284 16.02 33.08 -4.03
N GLY A 285 16.41 33.33 -2.78
CA GLY A 285 15.79 34.30 -1.88
C GLY A 285 14.55 33.79 -1.14
N ASN A 286 14.22 32.50 -1.21
CA ASN A 286 13.15 31.88 -0.45
C ASN A 286 13.64 31.51 0.95
N TYR A 287 12.72 31.41 1.91
CA TYR A 287 13.09 30.97 3.25
C TYR A 287 13.46 29.47 3.24
N ASN A 288 14.65 29.15 3.68
CA ASN A 288 15.10 27.75 3.85
C ASN A 288 14.60 27.23 5.20
N PHE A 289 13.63 26.31 5.15
CA PHE A 289 13.04 25.66 6.31
C PHE A 289 13.60 24.24 6.57
N GLU A 290 14.61 23.81 5.81
CA GLU A 290 15.28 22.52 5.96
C GLU A 290 16.62 22.61 6.70
#